data_a1b9ef95aa2dd28386d6cfd21bdb6fea
#
_entry.id   a1b9ef95aa2dd28386d6cfd21bdb6fea
#
_cell.length_a   1.000
_cell.length_b   1.000
_cell.length_c   1.000
_cell.angle_alpha   90.00
_cell.angle_beta   90.00
_cell.angle_gamma   90.00
#
_symmetry.space_group_name_H-M   'P 1'
#
loop_
_entity.id
_entity.type
_entity.pdbx_description
1 polymer ?
#
loop_
_entity_poly.entity_id
_entity_poly.type
_entity_poly.pdbx_seq_one_letter_code
_entity_poly.pdbx_strand_id
1 'polypeptide(L)'
;MRVLITGTSSGIGREIADKFLEEGHTVTGIDRREESIQKDGYTHICMDIRDKAKYPELEPFDIVINNAGVQNEDDIDVNLKGTIGITEKYGIHPGIKAVLMIGSA
;
A
#
# COMPACT_ATOMS: atom_id res chain seq x y z
N MET A 1 -7.41 13.37 -2.59
CA MET A 1 -6.02 12.94 -2.75
C MET A 1 -5.96 11.50 -3.28
N ARG A 2 -4.87 11.16 -3.90
CA ARG A 2 -4.60 9.78 -4.34
C ARG A 2 -3.73 9.10 -3.27
N VAL A 3 -4.20 7.97 -2.75
CA VAL A 3 -3.54 7.26 -1.65
C VAL A 3 -3.18 5.85 -2.09
N LEU A 4 -1.95 5.44 -1.85
CA LEU A 4 -1.50 4.07 -2.05
C LEU A 4 -1.36 3.41 -0.67
N ILE A 5 -1.97 2.24 -0.51
CA ILE A 5 -1.88 1.47 0.74
C ILE A 5 -1.52 0.04 0.40
N THR A 6 -0.51 -0.50 1.06
CA THR A 6 -0.19 -1.92 0.94
C THR A 6 -0.87 -2.70 2.07
N GLY A 7 -1.32 -3.93 1.78
CA GLY A 7 -1.97 -4.79 2.76
C GLY A 7 -3.43 -4.43 3.04
N THR A 8 -4.22 -4.17 1.98
CA THR A 8 -5.60 -3.70 2.12
C THR A 8 -6.67 -4.80 2.21
N SER A 9 -6.31 -6.06 2.04
CA SER A 9 -7.30 -7.14 2.04
C SER A 9 -7.88 -7.45 3.41
N SER A 10 -7.22 -7.05 4.47
CA SER A 10 -7.69 -7.32 5.84
C SER A 10 -7.06 -6.37 6.85
N GLY A 11 -7.62 -6.36 8.06
CA GLY A 11 -7.06 -5.69 9.22
C GLY A 11 -6.93 -4.17 9.10
N ILE A 12 -5.84 -3.65 9.62
CA ILE A 12 -5.59 -2.21 9.72
C ILE A 12 -5.55 -1.54 8.34
N GLY A 13 -4.92 -2.19 7.36
CA GLY A 13 -4.83 -1.64 6.01
C GLY A 13 -6.19 -1.42 5.38
N ARG A 14 -7.11 -2.37 5.57
CA ARG A 14 -8.48 -2.25 5.08
C ARG A 14 -9.25 -1.13 5.78
N GLU A 15 -9.10 -1.02 7.09
CA GLU A 15 -9.76 0.04 7.86
C GLU A 15 -9.28 1.43 7.44
N ILE A 16 -7.98 1.58 7.22
CA ILE A 16 -7.41 2.85 6.77
C ILE A 16 -7.93 3.19 5.37
N ALA A 17 -7.98 2.22 4.47
CA ALA A 17 -8.51 2.41 3.12
C ALA A 17 -9.96 2.86 3.16
N ASP A 18 -10.80 2.19 3.95
CA ASP A 18 -12.20 2.55 4.12
C ASP A 18 -12.36 4.00 4.60
N LYS A 19 -11.52 4.42 5.53
CA LYS A 19 -11.57 5.78 6.09
C LYS A 19 -11.26 6.84 5.03
N PHE A 20 -10.23 6.64 4.24
CA PHE A 20 -9.91 7.55 3.14
C PHE A 20 -11.02 7.60 2.09
N LEU A 21 -11.61 6.46 1.77
CA LEU A 21 -12.71 6.40 0.81
C LEU A 21 -13.95 7.13 1.33
N GLU A 22 -14.27 7.01 2.62
CA GLU A 22 -15.37 7.73 3.24
C GLU A 22 -15.18 9.25 3.16
N GLU A 23 -13.94 9.71 3.18
CA GLU A 23 -13.59 11.13 3.09
C GLU A 23 -13.49 11.64 1.65
N GLY A 24 -13.79 10.81 0.66
CA GLY A 24 -13.83 11.20 -0.74
C GLY A 24 -12.51 11.09 -1.48
N HIS A 25 -11.50 10.46 -0.90
CA HIS A 25 -10.21 10.23 -1.57
C HIS A 25 -10.26 8.97 -2.42
N THR A 26 -9.33 8.85 -3.37
CA THR A 26 -9.16 7.62 -4.13
C THR A 26 -8.03 6.80 -3.50
N VAL A 27 -8.24 5.50 -3.42
CA VAL A 27 -7.29 4.57 -2.82
C VAL A 27 -6.93 3.48 -3.81
N THR A 28 -5.63 3.25 -3.98
CA THR A 28 -5.11 2.08 -4.66
C THR A 28 -4.51 1.16 -3.59
N GLY A 29 -5.01 -0.07 -3.52
CA GLY A 29 -4.53 -1.05 -2.57
C GLY A 29 -3.68 -2.10 -3.26
N ILE A 30 -2.56 -2.46 -2.65
CA ILE A 30 -1.72 -3.56 -3.10
C ILE A 30 -1.75 -4.64 -2.03
N ASP A 31 -2.14 -5.85 -2.42
CA ASP A 31 -2.14 -7.00 -1.55
C ASP A 31 -1.90 -8.26 -2.39
N ARG A 32 -1.22 -9.24 -1.83
CA ARG A 32 -1.04 -10.52 -2.53
C ARG A 32 -2.31 -11.35 -2.57
N ARG A 33 -3.32 -11.00 -1.77
CA ARG A 33 -4.62 -11.64 -1.78
C ARG A 33 -5.53 -10.95 -2.79
N GLU A 34 -6.50 -11.71 -3.30
CA GLU A 34 -7.47 -11.19 -4.26
C GLU A 34 -8.62 -10.44 -3.60
N GLU A 35 -8.84 -10.63 -2.32
CA GLU A 35 -9.90 -9.96 -1.58
C GLU A 35 -9.75 -8.44 -1.71
N SER A 36 -10.82 -7.82 -2.18
CA SER A 36 -10.83 -6.41 -2.51
C SER A 36 -11.93 -5.68 -1.75
N ILE A 37 -11.76 -4.38 -1.66
CA ILE A 37 -12.79 -3.49 -1.11
C ILE A 37 -13.75 -3.13 -2.25
N GLN A 38 -15.04 -3.41 -2.06
CA GLN A 38 -16.06 -3.17 -3.07
C GLN A 38 -16.70 -1.80 -2.85
N LYS A 39 -15.92 -0.75 -3.09
CA LYS A 39 -16.35 0.65 -2.95
C LYS A 39 -15.84 1.49 -4.09
N ASP A 40 -16.61 2.51 -4.46
CA ASP A 40 -16.18 3.47 -5.47
C ASP A 40 -14.91 4.21 -5.00
N GLY A 41 -14.00 4.44 -5.92
CA GLY A 41 -12.74 5.11 -5.63
C GLY A 41 -11.61 4.16 -5.20
N TYR A 42 -11.89 2.87 -5.05
CA TYR A 42 -10.89 1.86 -4.72
C TYR A 42 -10.46 1.05 -5.93
N THR A 43 -9.16 0.91 -6.11
CA THR A 43 -8.56 0.04 -7.13
C THR A 43 -7.67 -0.98 -6.42
N HIS A 44 -7.84 -2.26 -6.74
CA HIS A 44 -7.05 -3.33 -6.14
C HIS A 44 -6.01 -3.85 -7.11
N ILE A 45 -4.78 -3.97 -6.64
CA ILE A 45 -3.69 -4.59 -7.38
C ILE A 45 -3.23 -5.82 -6.61
N CYS A 46 -3.49 -7.00 -7.17
CA CYS A 46 -3.07 -8.26 -6.58
C CYS A 46 -1.60 -8.51 -6.92
N MET A 47 -0.73 -8.26 -5.96
CA MET A 47 0.71 -8.34 -6.19
C MET A 47 1.44 -8.52 -4.87
N ASP A 48 2.56 -9.24 -4.92
CA ASP A 48 3.47 -9.35 -3.78
C ASP A 48 4.48 -8.20 -3.84
N ILE A 49 4.56 -7.40 -2.77
CA ILE A 49 5.47 -6.24 -2.72
C ILE A 49 6.95 -6.62 -2.79
N ARG A 50 7.29 -7.89 -2.60
CA ARG A 50 8.66 -8.38 -2.73
C ARG A 50 9.12 -8.47 -4.18
N ASP A 51 8.19 -8.49 -5.12
CA ASP A 51 8.47 -8.71 -6.54
C ASP A 51 8.53 -7.39 -7.29
N LYS A 52 9.65 -6.69 -7.15
CA LYS A 52 9.87 -5.38 -7.76
C LYS A 52 9.70 -5.39 -9.28
N ALA A 53 10.03 -6.50 -9.93
CA ALA A 53 9.94 -6.60 -11.38
C ALA A 53 8.50 -6.48 -11.89
N LYS A 54 7.52 -6.75 -11.03
CA LYS A 54 6.09 -6.69 -11.36
C LYS A 54 5.43 -5.37 -11.00
N TYR A 55 6.15 -4.42 -10.41
CA TYR A 55 5.58 -3.13 -10.02
C TYR A 55 5.06 -2.39 -11.25
N PRO A 56 3.75 -2.09 -11.32
CA PRO A 56 3.19 -1.37 -12.45
C PRO A 56 3.56 0.11 -12.40
N GLU A 57 3.52 0.74 -13.58
CA GLU A 57 3.59 2.19 -13.64
C GLU A 57 2.22 2.75 -13.26
N LEU A 58 2.20 3.65 -12.29
CA LEU A 58 0.98 4.28 -11.78
C LEU A 58 1.17 5.79 -11.74
N GLU A 59 0.05 6.52 -11.81
CA GLU A 59 0.09 7.95 -11.63
C GLU A 59 0.57 8.30 -10.22
N PRO A 60 1.19 9.48 -10.03
CA PRO A 60 1.73 9.86 -8.72
C PRO A 60 0.69 9.87 -7.62
N PHE A 61 1.08 9.38 -6.43
CA PHE A 61 0.26 9.40 -5.24
C PHE A 61 0.61 10.60 -4.36
N ASP A 62 -0.36 11.08 -3.61
CA ASP A 62 -0.14 12.11 -2.59
C ASP A 62 0.35 11.51 -1.29
N ILE A 63 -0.14 10.31 -0.95
CA ILE A 63 0.20 9.61 0.28
C ILE A 63 0.50 8.15 -0.04
N VAL A 64 1.57 7.62 0.54
CA VAL A 64 1.92 6.21 0.47
C VAL A 64 1.94 5.64 1.88
N ILE A 65 1.18 4.58 2.12
CA ILE A 65 1.09 3.91 3.42
C ILE A 65 1.57 2.48 3.29
N ASN A 66 2.70 2.20 3.90
CA ASN A 66 3.27 0.86 3.94
C ASN A 66 2.72 0.11 5.14
N ASN A 67 1.78 -0.80 4.89
CA ASN A 67 1.16 -1.62 5.93
C ASN A 67 1.34 -3.12 5.67
N ALA A 68 1.56 -3.53 4.42
CA ALA A 68 1.77 -4.94 4.12
C ALA A 68 3.02 -5.45 4.85
N GLY A 69 2.86 -6.59 5.50
CA GLY A 69 3.96 -7.24 6.17
C GLY A 69 3.60 -8.66 6.52
N VAL A 70 4.60 -9.48 6.78
CA VAL A 70 4.41 -10.83 7.30
C VAL A 70 4.76 -10.80 8.79
N GLN A 71 4.00 -11.53 9.56
CA GLN A 71 4.10 -11.51 11.03
C GLN A 71 5.22 -12.40 11.60
N ASN A 72 6.04 -12.99 10.73
CA ASN A 72 7.13 -13.86 11.16
C ASN A 72 8.45 -13.11 11.22
N GLU A 73 9.19 -13.30 12.30
CA GLU A 73 10.50 -12.66 12.48
C GLU A 73 11.48 -13.02 11.36
N ASP A 74 11.37 -14.22 10.81
CA ASP A 74 12.24 -14.69 9.72
C ASP A 74 12.04 -13.91 8.42
N ASP A 75 10.94 -13.16 8.30
CA ASP A 75 10.60 -12.42 7.11
C ASP A 75 10.84 -10.90 7.23
N ILE A 76 11.48 -10.45 8.30
CA ILE A 76 11.74 -9.02 8.53
C ILE A 76 12.51 -8.41 7.36
N ASP A 77 13.58 -9.06 6.89
CA ASP A 77 14.37 -8.57 5.76
C ASP A 77 13.56 -8.46 4.48
N VAL A 78 12.67 -9.43 4.25
CA VAL A 78 11.81 -9.47 3.08
C VAL A 78 10.79 -8.33 3.14
N ASN A 79 10.19 -8.11 4.30
CA ASN A 79 9.25 -7.03 4.51
C ASN A 79 9.91 -5.67 4.33
N LEU A 80 11.12 -5.51 4.87
CA LEU A 80 11.88 -4.28 4.74
C LEU A 80 12.20 -3.99 3.28
N LYS A 81 12.63 -5.00 2.52
CA LYS A 81 12.90 -4.85 1.09
C LYS A 81 11.65 -4.45 0.31
N GLY A 82 10.51 -5.05 0.62
CA GLY A 82 9.24 -4.70 -0.01
C GLY A 82 8.83 -3.26 0.30
N THR A 83 8.96 -2.84 1.55
CA THR A 83 8.67 -1.48 1.97
C THR A 83 9.58 -0.47 1.29
N ILE A 84 10.87 -0.75 1.20
CA ILE A 84 11.84 0.08 0.51
C ILE A 84 11.47 0.18 -0.98
N GLY A 85 11.14 -0.94 -1.61
CA GLY A 85 10.77 -0.97 -3.02
C GLY A 85 9.54 -0.12 -3.34
N ILE A 86 8.48 -0.26 -2.55
CA ILE A 86 7.27 0.55 -2.70
C ILE A 86 7.57 2.03 -2.48
N THR A 87 8.34 2.36 -1.45
CA THR A 87 8.69 3.74 -1.15
C THR A 87 9.52 4.35 -2.27
N GLU A 88 10.52 3.64 -2.78
CA GLU A 88 11.36 4.12 -3.88
C GLU A 88 10.56 4.34 -5.16
N LYS A 89 9.66 3.41 -5.49
CA LYS A 89 8.88 3.49 -6.73
C LYS A 89 7.79 4.56 -6.66
N TYR A 90 7.06 4.63 -5.56
CA TYR A 90 5.83 5.43 -5.48
C TYR A 90 5.90 6.58 -4.49
N GLY A 91 6.86 6.59 -3.58
CA GLY A 91 6.92 7.56 -2.49
C GLY A 91 7.95 8.68 -2.68
N ILE A 92 8.73 8.65 -3.76
CA ILE A 92 9.77 9.66 -3.99
C ILE A 92 9.46 10.43 -5.28
N HIS A 93 8.80 11.56 -5.14
CA HIS A 93 8.53 12.50 -6.24
C HIS A 93 8.16 13.87 -5.65
N PRO A 94 8.27 14.95 -6.45
CA PRO A 94 8.06 16.31 -5.90
C PRO A 94 6.69 16.59 -5.31
N GLY A 95 5.65 15.85 -5.72
CA GLY A 95 4.29 16.05 -5.24
C GLY A 95 3.87 15.22 -4.05
N ILE A 96 4.76 14.35 -3.53
CA ILE A 96 4.39 13.49 -2.39
C ILE A 96 4.20 14.33 -1.11
N LYS A 97 3.11 14.07 -0.40
CA LYS A 97 2.78 14.78 0.85
C LYS A 97 3.18 14.01 2.09
N ALA A 98 3.08 12.69 2.05
CA ALA A 98 3.44 11.85 3.19
C ALA A 98 3.76 10.43 2.77
N VAL A 99 4.71 9.81 3.46
CA VAL A 99 4.98 8.38 3.39
C VAL A 99 4.93 7.87 4.83
N LEU A 100 4.01 6.95 5.08
CA LEU A 100 3.78 6.40 6.42
C LEU A 100 4.13 4.92 6.46
N MET A 101 4.56 4.47 7.61
CA MET A 101 4.84 3.06 7.87
C MET A 101 4.06 2.63 9.10
N ILE A 102 3.26 1.58 8.96
CA ILE A 102 2.55 1.01 10.08
C ILE A 102 3.45 -0.05 10.70
N GLY A 103 3.93 0.24 11.89
CA GLY A 103 4.77 -0.71 12.62
C GLY A 103 3.93 -1.78 13.30
N SER A 104 4.44 -3.00 13.30
CA SER A 104 3.93 -4.03 14.19
C SER A 104 4.72 -3.94 15.48
N ALA A 105 4.04 -3.70 16.55
CA ALA A 105 4.67 -3.73 17.87
C ALA A 105 4.87 -5.17 18.32
#